data_71d4f91ddae99ef428dae417860ba50f
#
_entry.id   71d4f91ddae99ef428dae417860ba50f
#
_cell.length_a   1.000
_cell.length_b   1.000
_cell.length_c   1.000
_cell.angle_alpha   90.00
_cell.angle_beta   90.00
_cell.angle_gamma   90.00
#
_symmetry.space_group_name_H-M   'P 1'
#
loop_
_entity.id
_entity.type
_entity.pdbx_description
1 polymer ?
#
loop_
_entity_poly.entity_id
_entity_poly.type
_entity_poly.pdbx_seq_one_letter_code
_entity_poly.pdbx_strand_id
1 'polypeptide(L)'
;MVLLIMAAGSGSRYGKLKQFDELGPNGEFLMEFSIYDAIKSGFNHIVLITKRENKDFLYNYLREKINDSVKLDVVVQEIDNLPEGIIANSARQKPWGTAHAVWCARDYIDTDFAIINADDYYGSKAFEKAAQFFNHSDDQ
;
A
#
# COMPACT_ATOMS: atom_id res chain seq x y z
N MET A 1 4.64 11.05 7.85
CA MET A 1 3.33 10.38 7.63
C MET A 1 3.51 9.20 6.68
N VAL A 2 2.85 8.11 6.98
CA VAL A 2 2.95 6.87 6.22
C VAL A 2 1.70 6.67 5.37
N LEU A 3 1.87 6.30 4.11
CA LEU A 3 0.79 5.81 3.26
C LEU A 3 0.93 4.30 3.11
N LEU A 4 -0.06 3.55 3.60
CA LEU A 4 -0.13 2.11 3.48
C LEU A 4 -1.04 1.74 2.31
N ILE A 5 -0.51 1.01 1.34
CA ILE A 5 -1.24 0.65 0.11
C ILE A 5 -1.46 -0.86 0.09
N MET A 6 -2.71 -1.27 0.00
CA MET A 6 -3.07 -2.68 -0.07
C MET A 6 -3.13 -3.14 -1.52
N ALA A 7 -2.19 -4.00 -1.91
CA ALA A 7 -2.04 -4.52 -3.27
C ALA A 7 -1.91 -6.05 -3.31
N ALA A 8 -2.44 -6.74 -2.29
CA ALA A 8 -2.39 -8.20 -2.20
C ALA A 8 -3.73 -8.88 -2.57
N GLY A 9 -4.73 -8.12 -2.97
CA GLY A 9 -6.04 -8.62 -3.35
C GLY A 9 -5.98 -9.58 -4.54
N SER A 10 -7.00 -10.43 -4.65
CA SER A 10 -7.12 -11.43 -5.72
C SER A 10 -7.97 -10.96 -6.90
N GLY A 11 -8.35 -9.67 -6.92
CA GLY A 11 -9.10 -9.11 -8.05
C GLY A 11 -8.34 -9.21 -9.36
N SER A 12 -8.99 -9.68 -10.40
CA SER A 12 -8.38 -9.78 -11.73
C SER A 12 -9.30 -9.19 -12.78
N ARG A 13 -8.66 -8.60 -13.81
CA ARG A 13 -9.36 -8.08 -14.99
C ARG A 13 -8.52 -8.45 -16.21
N TYR A 14 -9.14 -9.10 -17.21
CA TYR A 14 -8.46 -9.50 -18.44
C TYR A 14 -7.22 -10.38 -18.21
N GLY A 15 -7.24 -11.24 -17.18
CA GLY A 15 -6.11 -12.12 -16.86
C GLY A 15 -4.98 -11.49 -16.07
N LYS A 16 -5.10 -10.21 -15.69
CA LYS A 16 -4.14 -9.49 -14.85
C LYS A 16 -4.79 -9.13 -13.51
N LEU A 17 -3.97 -8.91 -12.51
CA LEU A 17 -4.45 -8.29 -11.28
C LEU A 17 -4.86 -6.85 -11.59
N LYS A 18 -6.04 -6.46 -11.10
CA LYS A 18 -6.62 -5.13 -11.33
C LYS A 18 -5.69 -3.99 -10.88
N GLN A 19 -4.89 -4.22 -9.83
CA GLN A 19 -3.95 -3.24 -9.29
C GLN A 19 -2.82 -2.90 -10.27
N PHE A 20 -2.56 -3.76 -11.25
CA PHE A 20 -1.45 -3.63 -12.19
C PHE A 20 -1.90 -3.28 -13.60
N ASP A 21 -3.14 -2.86 -13.77
CA ASP A 21 -3.62 -2.35 -15.06
C ASP A 21 -2.95 -1.02 -15.37
N GLU A 22 -2.36 -0.91 -16.54
CA GLU A 22 -1.69 0.29 -17.00
C GLU A 22 -2.74 1.25 -17.55
N LEU A 23 -3.22 2.17 -16.73
CA LEU A 23 -4.32 3.07 -17.06
C LEU A 23 -3.87 4.49 -17.42
N GLY A 24 -2.64 4.88 -17.09
CA GLY A 24 -2.12 6.20 -17.36
C GLY A 24 -1.60 6.34 -18.80
N PRO A 25 -1.38 7.58 -19.25
CA PRO A 25 -0.93 7.86 -20.62
C PRO A 25 0.47 7.33 -20.92
N ASN A 26 1.28 7.06 -19.91
CA ASN A 26 2.63 6.51 -20.05
C ASN A 26 2.73 5.10 -19.44
N GLY A 27 1.61 4.37 -19.34
CA GLY A 27 1.57 3.03 -18.80
C GLY A 27 1.58 2.96 -17.28
N GLU A 28 1.25 4.06 -16.59
CA GLU A 28 1.24 4.09 -15.12
C GLU A 28 0.11 3.23 -14.56
N PHE A 29 0.39 2.58 -13.42
CA PHE A 29 -0.63 1.90 -12.62
C PHE A 29 -1.45 2.93 -11.85
N LEU A 30 -2.72 2.57 -11.56
CA LEU A 30 -3.61 3.47 -10.82
C LEU A 30 -3.01 3.94 -9.49
N MET A 31 -2.35 3.04 -8.76
CA MET A 31 -1.74 3.39 -7.46
C MET A 31 -0.61 4.43 -7.58
N GLU A 32 0.01 4.57 -8.76
CA GLU A 32 1.08 5.57 -8.94
C GLU A 32 0.54 6.99 -8.83
N PHE A 33 -0.69 7.24 -9.30
CA PHE A 33 -1.33 8.53 -9.13
C PHE A 33 -1.60 8.83 -7.65
N SER A 34 -2.03 7.83 -6.89
CA SER A 34 -2.23 7.97 -5.44
C SER A 34 -0.90 8.24 -4.72
N ILE A 35 0.16 7.54 -5.08
CA ILE A 35 1.50 7.76 -4.52
C ILE A 35 1.98 9.18 -4.81
N TYR A 36 1.84 9.63 -6.05
CA TYR A 36 2.23 10.98 -6.45
C TYR A 36 1.48 12.03 -5.63
N ASP A 37 0.16 11.91 -5.54
CA ASP A 37 -0.68 12.85 -4.79
C ASP A 37 -0.33 12.86 -3.30
N ALA A 38 -0.07 11.69 -2.73
CA ALA A 38 0.31 11.57 -1.32
C ALA A 38 1.65 12.25 -1.03
N ILE A 39 2.66 11.99 -1.86
CA ILE A 39 3.99 12.61 -1.70
C ILE A 39 3.88 14.13 -1.80
N LYS A 40 3.09 14.63 -2.75
CA LYS A 40 2.85 16.05 -2.92
C LYS A 40 2.18 16.67 -1.69
N SER A 41 1.38 15.89 -0.97
CA SER A 41 0.71 16.34 0.27
C SER A 41 1.54 16.17 1.53
N GLY A 42 2.77 15.67 1.43
CA GLY A 42 3.70 15.55 2.55
C GLY A 42 3.91 14.15 3.10
N PHE A 43 3.32 13.12 2.51
CA PHE A 43 3.61 11.73 2.87
C PHE A 43 5.04 11.40 2.42
N ASN A 44 5.85 10.88 3.34
CA ASN A 44 7.28 10.64 3.10
C ASN A 44 7.70 9.18 3.26
N HIS A 45 6.74 8.30 3.52
CA HIS A 45 6.99 6.87 3.65
C HIS A 45 5.83 6.10 3.03
N ILE A 46 6.13 5.32 2.01
CA ILE A 46 5.17 4.47 1.31
C ILE A 46 5.42 3.03 1.73
N VAL A 47 4.39 2.37 2.27
CA VAL A 47 4.43 0.95 2.60
C VAL A 47 3.41 0.22 1.73
N LEU A 48 3.89 -0.65 0.86
CA LEU A 48 3.06 -1.40 -0.06
C LEU A 48 2.93 -2.83 0.43
N ILE A 49 1.69 -3.32 0.56
CA ILE A 49 1.44 -4.71 0.95
C ILE A 49 1.00 -5.48 -0.28
N THR A 50 1.72 -6.54 -0.61
CA THR A 50 1.47 -7.31 -1.82
C THR A 50 1.68 -8.80 -1.59
N LYS A 51 1.46 -9.60 -2.64
CA LYS A 51 1.79 -11.02 -2.65
C LYS A 51 3.27 -11.21 -2.89
N ARG A 52 3.81 -12.35 -2.42
CA ARG A 52 5.23 -12.67 -2.54
C ARG A 52 5.72 -12.61 -3.98
N GLU A 53 4.95 -13.14 -4.93
CA GLU A 53 5.34 -13.17 -6.34
C GLU A 53 5.48 -11.80 -6.99
N ASN A 54 4.93 -10.75 -6.39
CA ASN A 54 4.95 -9.39 -6.93
C ASN A 54 5.93 -8.46 -6.21
N LYS A 55 6.52 -8.91 -5.10
CA LYS A 55 7.31 -8.04 -4.21
C LYS A 55 8.48 -7.38 -4.93
N ASP A 56 9.33 -8.18 -5.54
CA ASP A 56 10.56 -7.67 -6.16
C ASP A 56 10.26 -6.79 -7.36
N PHE A 57 9.30 -7.19 -8.18
CA PHE A 57 8.86 -6.39 -9.33
C PHE A 57 8.36 -5.01 -8.88
N LEU A 58 7.48 -4.96 -7.89
CA LEU A 58 6.90 -3.71 -7.42
C LEU A 58 7.92 -2.81 -6.75
N TYR A 59 8.82 -3.39 -5.95
CA TYR A 59 9.88 -2.60 -5.33
C TYR A 59 10.76 -1.93 -6.38
N ASN A 60 11.26 -2.70 -7.33
CA ASN A 60 12.16 -2.17 -8.37
C ASN A 60 11.45 -1.15 -9.26
N TYR A 61 10.20 -1.44 -9.65
CA TYR A 61 9.41 -0.55 -10.48
C TYR A 61 9.15 0.79 -9.80
N LEU A 62 8.70 0.77 -8.55
CA LEU A 62 8.36 1.99 -7.82
C LEU A 62 9.60 2.74 -7.35
N ARG A 63 10.69 2.05 -6.99
CA ARG A 63 11.89 2.72 -6.49
C ARG A 63 12.49 3.65 -7.54
N GLU A 64 12.44 3.28 -8.80
CA GLU A 64 12.92 4.13 -9.90
C GLU A 64 12.05 5.38 -10.11
N LYS A 65 10.77 5.29 -9.78
CA LYS A 65 9.80 6.37 -10.03
C LYS A 65 9.60 7.30 -8.85
N ILE A 66 9.92 6.86 -7.65
CA ILE A 66 9.74 7.62 -6.41
C ILE A 66 11.05 8.28 -6.03
N ASN A 67 10.99 9.55 -5.60
CA ASN A 67 12.16 10.29 -5.13
C ASN A 67 12.87 9.53 -4.01
N ASP A 68 14.20 9.51 -4.03
CA ASP A 68 15.03 8.81 -3.03
C ASP A 68 14.82 9.33 -1.60
N SER A 69 14.34 10.56 -1.44
CA SER A 69 14.02 11.11 -0.12
C SER A 69 12.77 10.48 0.51
N VAL A 70 11.95 9.79 -0.28
CA VAL A 70 10.77 9.08 0.19
C VAL A 70 11.14 7.64 0.48
N LYS A 71 10.87 7.18 1.70
CA LYS A 71 11.11 5.80 2.09
C LYS A 71 10.08 4.88 1.43
N LEU A 72 10.54 3.75 0.88
CA LEU A 72 9.68 2.74 0.25
C LEU A 72 9.95 1.38 0.88
N ASP A 73 8.90 0.76 1.41
CA ASP A 73 8.94 -0.62 1.88
C ASP A 73 7.86 -1.42 1.16
N VAL A 74 8.20 -2.61 0.70
CA VAL A 74 7.25 -3.55 0.11
C VAL A 74 7.19 -4.79 1.01
N VAL A 75 6.02 -5.04 1.56
CA VAL A 75 5.78 -6.08 2.57
C VAL A 75 4.90 -7.16 1.97
N VAL A 76 5.21 -8.42 2.26
CA VAL A 76 4.39 -9.55 1.80
C VAL A 76 3.31 -9.86 2.84
N GLN A 77 2.07 -9.99 2.38
CA GLN A 77 0.96 -10.45 3.22
C GLN A 77 0.99 -11.98 3.27
N GLU A 78 1.74 -12.53 4.22
CA GLU A 78 1.85 -13.98 4.41
C GLU A 78 0.64 -14.51 5.19
N ILE A 79 0.05 -15.61 4.72
CA ILE A 79 -1.14 -16.21 5.34
C ILE A 79 -0.85 -16.64 6.78
N ASP A 80 0.36 -17.10 7.06
CA ASP A 80 0.78 -17.59 8.36
C ASP A 80 1.36 -16.50 9.30
N ASN A 81 1.48 -15.28 8.83
CA ASN A 81 1.90 -14.15 9.67
C ASN A 81 0.71 -13.67 10.51
N LEU A 82 0.48 -14.32 11.63
CA LEU A 82 -0.66 -14.11 12.50
C LEU A 82 -0.20 -13.80 13.93
N PRO A 83 -1.07 -13.18 14.76
CA PRO A 83 -0.77 -12.99 16.17
C PRO A 83 -0.48 -14.32 16.86
N GLU A 84 0.34 -14.26 17.92
CA GLU A 84 0.70 -15.43 18.71
C GLU A 84 -0.54 -16.19 19.16
N GLY A 85 -0.51 -17.52 19.04
CA GLY A 85 -1.61 -18.40 19.42
C GLY A 85 -2.68 -18.61 18.35
N ILE A 86 -2.59 -17.91 17.23
CA ILE A 86 -3.51 -18.09 16.10
C ILE A 86 -2.80 -18.87 14.99
N ILE A 87 -3.43 -19.95 14.53
CA ILE A 87 -2.88 -20.83 13.49
C ILE A 87 -3.79 -20.78 12.29
N ALA A 88 -3.18 -20.53 11.11
CA ALA A 88 -3.92 -20.53 9.84
C ALA A 88 -4.32 -21.95 9.45
N ASN A 89 -5.50 -22.09 8.82
CA ASN A 89 -5.89 -23.34 8.19
C ASN A 89 -4.94 -23.61 7.02
N SER A 90 -4.33 -24.79 7.00
CA SER A 90 -3.36 -25.17 5.98
C SER A 90 -3.93 -25.19 4.55
N ALA A 91 -5.25 -25.30 4.40
CA ALA A 91 -5.93 -25.27 3.11
C ALA A 91 -6.20 -23.85 2.59
N ARG A 92 -5.95 -22.82 3.41
CA ARG A 92 -6.25 -21.45 2.99
C ARG A 92 -5.24 -20.96 1.98
N GLN A 93 -5.73 -20.50 0.84
CA GLN A 93 -4.92 -19.94 -0.24
C GLN A 93 -5.14 -18.44 -0.45
N LYS A 94 -6.31 -17.92 -0.05
CA LYS A 94 -6.64 -16.50 -0.20
C LYS A 94 -6.03 -15.68 0.93
N PRO A 95 -5.53 -14.46 0.65
CA PRO A 95 -5.10 -13.55 1.71
C PRO A 95 -6.24 -13.25 2.69
N TRP A 96 -5.87 -12.94 3.92
CA TRP A 96 -6.80 -12.40 4.90
C TRP A 96 -7.19 -10.98 4.51
N GLY A 97 -8.14 -10.38 5.22
CA GLY A 97 -8.64 -9.05 4.91
C GLY A 97 -7.71 -7.91 5.32
N THR A 98 -8.29 -6.70 5.32
CA THR A 98 -7.59 -5.44 5.58
C THR A 98 -6.86 -5.42 6.92
N ALA A 99 -7.50 -5.90 7.98
CA ALA A 99 -6.88 -5.91 9.31
C ALA A 99 -5.59 -6.73 9.34
N HIS A 100 -5.56 -7.84 8.62
CA HIS A 100 -4.36 -8.67 8.52
C HIS A 100 -3.27 -7.97 7.69
N ALA A 101 -3.64 -7.24 6.64
CA ALA A 101 -2.68 -6.46 5.87
C ALA A 101 -1.95 -5.45 6.77
N VAL A 102 -2.70 -4.73 7.62
CA VAL A 102 -2.12 -3.82 8.60
C VAL A 102 -1.22 -4.57 9.58
N TRP A 103 -1.66 -5.72 10.06
CA TRP A 103 -0.86 -6.56 10.96
C TRP A 103 0.49 -6.93 10.33
N CYS A 104 0.51 -7.33 9.06
CA CYS A 104 1.76 -7.67 8.37
C CYS A 104 2.72 -6.49 8.24
N ALA A 105 2.19 -5.27 8.22
CA ALA A 105 3.00 -4.05 8.08
C ALA A 105 3.37 -3.42 9.43
N ARG A 106 2.99 -4.00 10.55
CA ARG A 106 3.12 -3.39 11.90
C ARG A 106 4.55 -2.95 12.24
N ASP A 107 5.54 -3.69 11.80
CA ASP A 107 6.95 -3.39 12.10
C ASP A 107 7.51 -2.24 11.24
N TYR A 108 6.76 -1.81 10.24
CA TYR A 108 7.15 -0.75 9.31
C TYR A 108 6.44 0.57 9.60
N ILE A 109 5.47 0.57 10.52
CA ILE A 109 4.63 1.73 10.82
C ILE A 109 4.80 2.09 12.29
N ASP A 110 5.41 3.25 12.55
CA ASP A 110 5.64 3.77 13.90
C ASP A 110 5.00 5.14 14.12
N THR A 111 4.25 5.64 13.14
CA THR A 111 3.58 6.94 13.18
C THR A 111 2.14 6.81 12.70
N ASP A 112 1.43 7.93 12.66
CA ASP A 112 0.11 7.98 12.02
C ASP A 112 0.22 7.58 10.55
N PHE A 113 -0.80 6.89 10.06
CA PHE A 113 -0.81 6.39 8.70
C PHE A 113 -2.20 6.44 8.09
N ALA A 114 -2.25 6.57 6.77
CA ALA A 114 -3.46 6.42 5.98
C ALA A 114 -3.39 5.10 5.22
N ILE A 115 -4.54 4.47 5.00
CA ILE A 115 -4.66 3.23 4.23
C ILE A 115 -5.46 3.50 2.96
N ILE A 116 -4.97 2.98 1.84
CA ILE A 116 -5.71 2.99 0.58
C ILE A 116 -5.64 1.63 -0.10
N ASN A 117 -6.58 1.40 -1.02
CA ASN A 117 -6.52 0.27 -1.94
C ASN A 117 -5.76 0.68 -3.20
N ALA A 118 -4.95 -0.23 -3.72
CA ALA A 118 -4.16 0.02 -4.93
C ALA A 118 -5.01 0.20 -6.19
N ASP A 119 -6.24 -0.31 -6.17
CA ASP A 119 -7.17 -0.32 -7.31
C ASP A 119 -8.28 0.73 -7.23
N ASP A 120 -8.19 1.68 -6.29
CA ASP A 120 -9.14 2.78 -6.15
C ASP A 120 -8.46 4.12 -6.42
N TYR A 121 -9.22 5.05 -7.01
CA TYR A 121 -8.76 6.42 -7.22
C TYR A 121 -9.38 7.34 -6.18
N TYR A 122 -8.54 8.09 -5.48
CA TYR A 122 -8.97 8.94 -4.36
C TYR A 122 -8.94 10.44 -4.68
N GLY A 123 -8.05 10.87 -5.57
CA GLY A 123 -7.83 12.27 -5.91
C GLY A 123 -6.92 13.00 -4.94
N SER A 124 -6.34 14.11 -5.39
CA SER A 124 -5.34 14.86 -4.61
C SER A 124 -5.90 15.43 -3.32
N LYS A 125 -7.17 15.86 -3.33
CA LYS A 125 -7.80 16.47 -2.15
C LYS A 125 -7.93 15.51 -0.96
N ALA A 126 -8.09 14.21 -1.22
CA ALA A 126 -8.16 13.22 -0.14
C ALA A 126 -6.85 13.20 0.65
N PHE A 127 -5.71 13.25 -0.02
CA PHE A 127 -4.41 13.24 0.62
C PHE A 127 -4.10 14.56 1.33
N GLU A 128 -4.52 15.69 0.75
CA GLU A 128 -4.41 16.99 1.40
C GLU A 128 -5.17 17.01 2.73
N LYS A 129 -6.41 16.49 2.73
CA LYS A 129 -7.23 16.42 3.94
C LYS A 129 -6.65 15.49 4.99
N ALA A 130 -6.12 14.33 4.57
CA ALA A 130 -5.47 13.40 5.48
C ALA A 130 -4.24 14.03 6.13
N ALA A 131 -3.41 14.73 5.35
CA ALA A 131 -2.24 15.42 5.86
C ALA A 131 -2.63 16.53 6.85
N GLN A 132 -3.66 17.30 6.57
CA GLN A 132 -4.17 18.32 7.48
C GLN A 132 -4.68 17.70 8.78
N PHE A 133 -5.38 16.58 8.71
CA PHE A 133 -5.88 15.88 9.89
C PHE A 133 -4.72 15.44 10.80
N PHE A 134 -3.68 14.84 10.25
CA PHE A 134 -2.52 14.41 11.02
C PHE A 134 -1.78 15.58 11.67
N ASN A 135 -1.61 16.68 10.93
CA ASN A 135 -0.94 17.87 11.45
C ASN A 135 -1.73 18.52 12.59
N HIS A 136 -3.06 18.49 12.55
CA HIS A 136 -3.91 19.04 13.60
C HIS A 136 -3.99 18.12 14.83
N SER A 137 -3.92 16.80 14.66
CA SER A 137 -3.97 15.88 15.79
C SER A 137 -2.70 15.92 16.66
N ASP A 138 -1.57 16.32 16.08
CA ASP A 138 -0.32 16.50 16.83
C ASP A 138 -0.38 17.71 17.78
N ASP A 139 -1.30 18.64 17.55
CA ASP A 139 -1.49 19.83 18.38
C ASP A 139 -2.41 19.59 19.59
N GLN A 140 -2.93 18.40 19.73
CA GLN A 140 -3.80 17.99 20.84
C GLN A 140 -3.04 17.15 21.87
#